data_3e1e0732f7fb2b662546fa9d117834dc
#
_entry.id   3e1e0732f7fb2b662546fa9d117834dc
#
_cell.length_a   1.000
_cell.length_b   1.000
_cell.length_c   1.000
_cell.angle_alpha   90.00
_cell.angle_beta   90.00
_cell.angle_gamma   90.00
#
_symmetry.space_group_name_H-M   'P 1'
#
loop_
_entity.id
_entity.type
_entity.pdbx_description
1 polymer ?
#
loop_
_entity_poly.entity_id
_entity_poly.type
_entity_poly.pdbx_seq_one_letter_code
_entity_poly.pdbx_strand_id
1 'polypeptide(L)'
;MRPERVSDEATGSPAPDDTDPVNPFDPLDPFAPVTLPWTTPSPPAVPTAPTAPTAPAASDDGRGRIEGFASASAVAPGDSIDFHVTVDPPRPFRVTVHRIGHYDGRGAAEIVTSPRLDGTAQLPPLTAGRTVSCHHWWLSWRLPVPSYWSAGAYVAVLATEDGRHQAHVPFTVRDDRASDLLLVLPDLTWQAYNPYPAADGRAGASLAPADDEHEAADPVTTVTFDRPYAGDGLPPQAGHAYDVIRWAERYGYDLGYATAGDLHAGRVAPARHRGLVFPGRDEYWTDEMRTAVEDARERGTSLVFLAARTLYRRIEPAPAPSGSDRLLTCGRRRGRPGPALWRENDRAEQQLLGIQYAGPVPRPRPLIVRNAGHWLWEATGAHEGDALDGLVAGGADRYYPRTPLPAHDERILLAHSPYGDRQGARRHQETSLYRAPSGAWVFASGTLAWSPALDRPGHADPRIQRATANLFDRICKRD
;
A
#
# COMPACT_ATOMS: atom_id res chain seq x y z
N MET A 1 1.79 72.23 23.44
CA MET A 1 0.64 71.61 22.76
C MET A 1 1.02 70.16 22.41
N ARG A 2 0.53 69.20 23.14
CA ARG A 2 0.63 67.74 22.86
C ARG A 2 -0.64 67.36 22.13
N PRO A 3 -0.60 66.48 21.10
CA PRO A 3 -1.80 65.80 20.64
C PRO A 3 -1.95 64.44 21.36
N GLU A 4 -3.22 64.14 21.62
CA GLU A 4 -3.76 63.00 22.33
C GLU A 4 -3.51 61.66 21.64
N ARG A 5 -3.39 60.62 22.48
CA ARG A 5 -3.40 59.23 22.06
C ARG A 5 -4.85 58.77 21.89
N VAL A 6 -5.18 58.26 20.72
CA VAL A 6 -6.39 57.47 20.46
C VAL A 6 -6.05 56.02 20.75
N SER A 7 -6.74 55.41 21.66
CA SER A 7 -6.68 53.98 21.96
C SER A 7 -7.60 53.24 21.03
N ASP A 8 -7.04 52.39 20.13
CA ASP A 8 -7.80 51.39 19.37
C ASP A 8 -7.89 50.12 20.20
N GLU A 9 -9.07 49.80 20.69
CA GLU A 9 -9.46 48.51 21.24
C GLU A 9 -9.57 47.49 20.12
N ALA A 10 -8.59 46.60 19.99
CA ALA A 10 -8.67 45.44 19.11
C ALA A 10 -9.51 44.35 19.85
N THR A 11 -10.73 44.17 19.37
CA THR A 11 -11.57 43.01 19.73
C THR A 11 -10.95 41.76 19.11
N GLY A 12 -10.25 40.98 19.91
CA GLY A 12 -9.75 39.67 19.57
C GLY A 12 -10.92 38.67 19.41
N SER A 13 -11.14 38.18 18.23
CA SER A 13 -11.88 36.94 18.02
C SER A 13 -11.10 35.76 18.61
N PRO A 14 -11.73 34.85 19.36
CA PRO A 14 -11.06 33.67 19.83
C PRO A 14 -10.64 32.77 18.67
N ALA A 15 -9.42 32.27 18.72
CA ALA A 15 -8.92 31.23 17.83
C ALA A 15 -9.83 29.98 17.96
N PRO A 16 -10.10 29.27 16.87
CA PRO A 16 -10.86 28.03 16.94
C PRO A 16 -10.07 26.99 17.73
N ASP A 17 -10.76 26.34 18.64
CA ASP A 17 -10.28 25.26 19.50
C ASP A 17 -9.87 24.07 18.63
N ASP A 18 -8.57 23.75 18.58
CA ASP A 18 -7.93 22.78 17.67
C ASP A 18 -7.97 21.34 18.25
N THR A 19 -8.97 21.05 19.08
CA THR A 19 -9.21 19.71 19.65
C THR A 19 -10.40 19.01 18.99
N ASP A 20 -10.44 18.96 17.66
CA ASP A 20 -11.30 17.98 17.00
C ASP A 20 -10.68 16.58 17.18
N PRO A 21 -11.43 15.61 17.72
CA PRO A 21 -10.93 14.25 17.89
C PRO A 21 -10.58 13.68 16.51
N VAL A 22 -9.42 13.04 16.42
CA VAL A 22 -8.98 12.29 15.25
C VAL A 22 -10.15 11.40 14.81
N ASN A 23 -10.70 11.67 13.63
CA ASN A 23 -11.79 10.87 13.09
C ASN A 23 -11.26 9.46 12.78
N PRO A 24 -11.65 8.40 13.53
CA PRO A 24 -11.18 7.05 13.30
C PRO A 24 -11.60 6.46 11.94
N PHE A 25 -12.38 7.22 11.16
CA PHE A 25 -12.87 6.86 9.83
C PHE A 25 -12.33 7.76 8.73
N ASP A 26 -11.18 8.42 8.92
CA ASP A 26 -10.50 9.08 7.80
C ASP A 26 -10.04 8.00 6.80
N PRO A 27 -10.71 7.85 5.65
CA PRO A 27 -10.40 6.79 4.67
C PRO A 27 -9.04 6.99 3.99
N LEU A 28 -8.37 8.09 4.27
CA LEU A 28 -7.00 8.39 3.84
C LEU A 28 -6.00 8.24 5.00
N ASP A 29 -6.47 7.86 6.19
CA ASP A 29 -5.59 7.47 7.29
C ASP A 29 -4.74 6.26 6.83
N PRO A 30 -3.41 6.39 6.82
CA PRO A 30 -2.52 5.29 6.47
C PRO A 30 -2.67 4.06 7.37
N PHE A 31 -3.30 4.22 8.52
CA PHE A 31 -3.55 3.16 9.50
C PHE A 31 -5.03 2.74 9.57
N ALA A 32 -5.90 3.31 8.72
CA ALA A 32 -7.31 2.92 8.69
C ALA A 32 -7.43 1.42 8.34
N PRO A 33 -8.24 0.64 9.09
CA PRO A 33 -8.43 -0.77 8.82
C PRO A 33 -9.00 -0.97 7.42
N VAL A 34 -8.45 -1.97 6.70
CA VAL A 34 -8.93 -2.35 5.37
C VAL A 34 -10.21 -3.14 5.55
N THR A 35 -11.35 -2.56 5.18
CA THR A 35 -12.61 -3.28 5.18
C THR A 35 -12.78 -3.99 3.83
N LEU A 36 -12.75 -5.31 3.83
CA LEU A 36 -13.04 -6.11 2.65
C LEU A 36 -14.57 -6.26 2.50
N PRO A 37 -15.16 -5.89 1.36
CA PRO A 37 -16.63 -5.83 1.21
C PRO A 37 -17.36 -7.16 1.41
N TRP A 38 -16.65 -8.29 1.38
CA TRP A 38 -17.21 -9.65 1.55
C TRP A 38 -16.95 -10.26 2.93
N THR A 39 -16.29 -9.56 3.85
CA THR A 39 -16.00 -10.08 5.20
C THR A 39 -17.10 -9.80 6.21
N THR A 40 -18.13 -9.01 5.85
CA THR A 40 -19.31 -8.83 6.67
C THR A 40 -20.31 -9.96 6.40
N PRO A 41 -20.69 -10.78 7.39
CA PRO A 41 -21.77 -11.75 7.20
C PRO A 41 -23.06 -10.99 6.87
N SER A 42 -23.72 -11.35 5.76
CA SER A 42 -25.04 -10.83 5.43
C SER A 42 -26.03 -11.33 6.51
N PRO A 43 -26.72 -10.46 7.24
CA PRO A 43 -27.80 -10.89 8.10
C PRO A 43 -28.97 -11.39 7.24
N PRO A 44 -29.74 -12.40 7.69
CA PRO A 44 -30.94 -12.82 7.00
C PRO A 44 -31.93 -11.65 6.95
N ALA A 45 -32.55 -11.46 5.79
CA ALA A 45 -33.47 -10.36 5.52
C ALA A 45 -34.70 -10.42 6.44
N VAL A 46 -34.84 -9.39 7.30
CA VAL A 46 -36.10 -9.02 7.95
C VAL A 46 -36.31 -7.53 7.71
N PRO A 47 -37.48 -7.09 7.18
CA PRO A 47 -37.71 -5.71 6.84
C PRO A 47 -38.18 -4.92 8.06
N THR A 48 -37.37 -3.97 8.55
CA THR A 48 -37.87 -2.85 9.37
C THR A 48 -36.90 -1.64 9.27
N ALA A 49 -37.48 -0.46 9.32
CA ALA A 49 -37.00 0.88 8.99
C ALA A 49 -35.66 1.34 9.60
N PRO A 50 -35.05 2.44 9.06
CA PRO A 50 -33.63 2.73 9.17
C PRO A 50 -33.25 3.37 10.49
N THR A 51 -32.36 2.71 11.23
CA THR A 51 -31.53 3.35 12.25
C THR A 51 -30.06 3.05 11.88
N ALA A 52 -29.24 4.08 11.79
CA ALA A 52 -27.84 3.96 11.44
C ALA A 52 -27.11 2.95 12.34
N PRO A 53 -26.38 1.96 11.80
CA PRO A 53 -25.58 1.08 12.63
C PRO A 53 -24.27 1.78 13.01
N THR A 54 -24.13 2.07 14.30
CA THR A 54 -22.85 2.30 14.96
C THR A 54 -22.04 1.02 14.83
N ALA A 55 -20.92 1.04 14.12
CA ALA A 55 -19.98 -0.07 14.12
C ALA A 55 -19.54 -0.35 15.56
N PRO A 56 -19.56 -1.61 16.05
CA PRO A 56 -19.02 -1.91 17.35
C PRO A 56 -17.52 -1.66 17.31
N ALA A 57 -17.04 -0.74 18.14
CA ALA A 57 -15.64 -0.66 18.51
C ALA A 57 -15.21 -2.07 18.97
N ALA A 58 -14.12 -2.59 18.41
CA ALA A 58 -13.49 -3.79 18.91
C ALA A 58 -13.03 -3.52 20.35
N SER A 59 -13.89 -3.81 21.30
CA SER A 59 -13.50 -3.88 22.71
C SER A 59 -12.69 -5.16 22.85
N ASP A 60 -11.38 -5.03 23.02
CA ASP A 60 -10.52 -6.10 23.52
C ASP A 60 -10.98 -6.45 24.93
N ASP A 61 -11.91 -7.38 25.04
CA ASP A 61 -12.42 -7.90 26.32
C ASP A 61 -11.62 -9.13 26.79
N GLY A 62 -10.47 -9.42 26.16
CA GLY A 62 -9.56 -10.52 26.52
C GLY A 62 -10.14 -11.93 26.31
N ARG A 63 -11.22 -12.08 25.53
CA ARG A 63 -11.97 -13.36 25.42
C ARG A 63 -11.70 -14.15 24.15
N GLY A 64 -10.53 -14.04 23.59
CA GLY A 64 -10.08 -14.93 22.54
C GLY A 64 -9.72 -14.21 21.25
N ARG A 65 -8.79 -14.83 20.53
CA ARG A 65 -8.26 -14.32 19.27
C ARG A 65 -7.99 -15.44 18.29
N ILE A 66 -7.96 -15.10 17.02
CA ILE A 66 -7.39 -15.92 15.95
C ILE A 66 -6.41 -15.05 15.19
N GLU A 67 -5.21 -15.54 14.96
CA GLU A 67 -4.15 -14.84 14.22
C GLU A 67 -3.37 -15.87 13.39
N GLY A 68 -2.77 -15.43 12.27
CA GLY A 68 -1.96 -16.34 11.47
C GLY A 68 -1.09 -15.63 10.45
N PHE A 69 -0.15 -16.38 9.89
CA PHE A 69 0.70 -15.93 8.78
C PHE A 69 0.97 -17.09 7.82
N ALA A 70 1.45 -16.76 6.63
CA ALA A 70 1.79 -17.74 5.61
C ALA A 70 3.30 -17.96 5.52
N SER A 71 3.71 -19.15 5.10
CA SER A 71 5.12 -19.52 4.86
C SER A 71 5.77 -18.72 3.74
N ALA A 72 4.99 -18.08 2.88
CA ALA A 72 5.45 -17.23 1.78
C ALA A 72 4.47 -16.10 1.50
N SER A 73 4.94 -14.95 1.02
CA SER A 73 4.08 -13.87 0.50
C SER A 73 3.62 -14.10 -0.93
N ALA A 74 4.31 -14.97 -1.68
CA ALA A 74 3.94 -15.37 -3.04
C ALA A 74 4.27 -16.84 -3.29
N VAL A 75 3.44 -17.49 -4.10
CA VAL A 75 3.54 -18.89 -4.49
C VAL A 75 3.25 -19.05 -5.98
N ALA A 76 3.90 -20.00 -6.65
CA ALA A 76 3.55 -20.35 -8.02
C ALA A 76 2.42 -21.39 -8.08
N PRO A 77 1.60 -21.43 -9.16
CA PRO A 77 0.69 -22.53 -9.39
C PRO A 77 1.44 -23.87 -9.45
N GLY A 78 0.92 -24.90 -8.78
CA GLY A 78 1.57 -26.21 -8.64
C GLY A 78 2.34 -26.37 -7.33
N ASP A 79 2.67 -25.30 -6.64
CA ASP A 79 3.32 -25.31 -5.33
C ASP A 79 2.31 -25.42 -4.18
N SER A 80 2.80 -25.32 -2.94
CA SER A 80 1.97 -25.29 -1.74
C SER A 80 2.33 -24.08 -0.87
N ILE A 81 1.36 -23.58 -0.12
CA ILE A 81 1.55 -22.54 0.89
C ILE A 81 1.07 -23.06 2.26
N ASP A 82 1.86 -22.85 3.29
CA ASP A 82 1.58 -23.28 4.65
C ASP A 82 1.04 -22.12 5.47
N PHE A 83 -0.01 -22.39 6.26
CA PHE A 83 -0.58 -21.44 7.19
C PHE A 83 -0.30 -21.87 8.63
N HIS A 84 0.25 -20.94 9.41
CA HIS A 84 0.54 -21.07 10.83
C HIS A 84 -0.46 -20.20 11.59
N VAL A 85 -1.37 -20.85 12.35
CA VAL A 85 -2.49 -20.16 12.98
C VAL A 85 -2.52 -20.44 14.47
N THR A 86 -2.73 -19.40 15.27
CA THR A 86 -3.05 -19.52 16.70
C THR A 86 -4.52 -19.23 16.93
N VAL A 87 -5.16 -20.03 17.78
CA VAL A 87 -6.55 -19.82 18.22
C VAL A 87 -6.57 -19.93 19.74
N ASP A 88 -6.80 -18.83 20.42
CA ASP A 88 -6.79 -18.76 21.88
C ASP A 88 -8.08 -18.11 22.41
N PRO A 89 -8.87 -18.79 23.28
CA PRO A 89 -8.72 -20.20 23.67
C PRO A 89 -8.97 -21.17 22.52
N PRO A 90 -8.41 -22.40 22.60
CA PRO A 90 -8.52 -23.42 21.56
C PRO A 90 -9.96 -23.68 21.16
N ARG A 91 -10.24 -23.61 19.87
CA ARG A 91 -11.57 -23.90 19.28
C ARG A 91 -11.43 -24.18 17.78
N PRO A 92 -12.40 -24.90 17.19
CA PRO A 92 -12.36 -25.17 15.76
C PRO A 92 -12.46 -23.90 14.92
N PHE A 93 -11.79 -23.93 13.75
CA PHE A 93 -11.82 -22.85 12.77
C PHE A 93 -11.79 -23.40 11.33
N ARG A 94 -12.00 -22.51 10.37
CA ARG A 94 -11.82 -22.77 8.94
C ARG A 94 -10.99 -21.66 8.30
N VAL A 95 -10.39 -21.99 7.18
CA VAL A 95 -9.70 -21.05 6.32
C VAL A 95 -10.44 -20.98 4.99
N THR A 96 -10.98 -19.82 4.65
CA THR A 96 -11.62 -19.59 3.35
C THR A 96 -10.75 -18.68 2.51
N VAL A 97 -10.32 -19.13 1.35
CA VAL A 97 -9.43 -18.40 0.45
C VAL A 97 -10.24 -17.67 -0.59
N HIS A 98 -10.02 -16.37 -0.69
CA HIS A 98 -10.64 -15.50 -1.70
C HIS A 98 -9.59 -14.94 -2.63
N ARG A 99 -9.89 -14.87 -3.94
CA ARG A 99 -9.11 -14.11 -4.92
C ARG A 99 -9.73 -12.72 -5.08
N ILE A 100 -8.90 -11.69 -4.95
CA ILE A 100 -9.29 -10.29 -5.17
C ILE A 100 -9.46 -10.06 -6.68
N GLY A 101 -10.50 -9.34 -7.07
CA GLY A 101 -10.78 -9.01 -8.47
C GLY A 101 -12.12 -8.30 -8.64
N HIS A 102 -12.55 -8.06 -9.87
CA HIS A 102 -13.80 -7.34 -10.12
C HIS A 102 -15.05 -8.17 -9.81
N TYR A 103 -15.18 -9.37 -10.38
CA TYR A 103 -16.29 -10.33 -10.17
C TYR A 103 -17.69 -9.69 -10.15
N ASP A 104 -18.05 -8.94 -11.18
CA ASP A 104 -19.32 -8.21 -11.29
C ASP A 104 -19.61 -7.28 -10.09
N GLY A 105 -18.57 -6.63 -9.59
CA GLY A 105 -18.67 -5.68 -8.48
C GLY A 105 -18.59 -6.31 -7.08
N ARG A 106 -18.50 -7.64 -6.95
CA ARG A 106 -18.36 -8.33 -5.65
C ARG A 106 -17.00 -8.07 -4.99
N GLY A 107 -15.97 -7.69 -5.76
CA GLY A 107 -14.64 -7.33 -5.26
C GLY A 107 -13.73 -8.52 -4.94
N ALA A 108 -14.28 -9.73 -4.80
CA ALA A 108 -13.55 -10.98 -4.65
C ALA A 108 -14.42 -12.19 -5.00
N ALA A 109 -13.76 -13.34 -5.20
CA ALA A 109 -14.43 -14.63 -5.33
C ALA A 109 -13.86 -15.64 -4.32
N GLU A 110 -14.72 -16.40 -3.67
CA GLU A 110 -14.32 -17.56 -2.89
C GLU A 110 -13.76 -18.64 -3.82
N ILE A 111 -12.59 -19.17 -3.48
CA ILE A 111 -11.87 -20.16 -4.30
C ILE A 111 -11.91 -21.54 -3.64
N VAL A 112 -11.62 -21.60 -2.35
CA VAL A 112 -11.59 -22.85 -1.59
C VAL A 112 -11.78 -22.57 -0.10
N THR A 113 -12.46 -23.51 0.57
CA THR A 113 -12.56 -23.51 2.04
C THR A 113 -11.91 -24.80 2.58
N SER A 114 -11.09 -24.67 3.61
CA SER A 114 -10.43 -25.80 4.29
C SER A 114 -11.47 -26.77 4.90
N PRO A 115 -11.11 -28.03 5.15
CA PRO A 115 -11.83 -28.82 6.12
C PRO A 115 -11.92 -28.08 7.47
N ARG A 116 -12.74 -28.58 8.39
CA ARG A 116 -12.72 -28.15 9.79
C ARG A 116 -11.33 -28.44 10.38
N LEU A 117 -10.70 -27.44 10.96
CA LEU A 117 -9.38 -27.50 11.57
C LEU A 117 -9.52 -27.37 13.09
N ASP A 118 -8.71 -28.12 13.83
CA ASP A 118 -8.63 -28.01 15.28
C ASP A 118 -7.68 -26.87 15.63
N GLY A 119 -8.24 -25.75 16.13
CA GLY A 119 -7.46 -24.59 16.54
C GLY A 119 -6.83 -24.81 17.91
N THR A 120 -5.55 -24.47 18.01
CA THR A 120 -4.77 -24.54 19.26
C THR A 120 -4.09 -23.20 19.52
N ALA A 121 -3.88 -22.88 20.79
CA ALA A 121 -3.02 -21.76 21.16
C ALA A 121 -1.56 -22.12 20.86
N GLN A 122 -0.93 -21.36 19.99
CA GLN A 122 0.50 -21.47 19.70
C GLN A 122 1.32 -20.84 20.85
N LEU A 123 2.59 -21.18 20.93
CA LEU A 123 3.49 -20.54 21.89
C LEU A 123 3.60 -19.02 21.60
N PRO A 124 3.81 -18.20 22.64
CA PRO A 124 3.98 -16.75 22.47
C PRO A 124 5.08 -16.42 21.45
N PRO A 125 4.96 -15.26 20.75
CA PRO A 125 6.00 -14.81 19.85
C PRO A 125 7.37 -14.71 20.54
N LEU A 126 8.42 -15.12 19.84
CA LEU A 126 9.80 -14.94 20.31
C LEU A 126 10.27 -13.51 20.00
N THR A 127 11.00 -12.93 20.92
CA THR A 127 11.60 -11.60 20.74
C THR A 127 13.12 -11.69 20.87
N ALA A 128 13.84 -11.29 19.82
CA ALA A 128 15.29 -11.16 19.82
C ALA A 128 15.63 -9.67 19.59
N GLY A 129 16.12 -9.00 20.64
CA GLY A 129 16.19 -7.53 20.63
C GLY A 129 14.80 -6.93 20.50
N ARG A 130 14.52 -6.30 19.34
CA ARG A 130 13.19 -5.75 19.00
C ARG A 130 12.51 -6.51 17.84
N THR A 131 13.15 -7.54 17.30
CA THR A 131 12.57 -8.38 16.25
C THR A 131 11.64 -9.41 16.88
N VAL A 132 10.39 -9.41 16.44
CA VAL A 132 9.35 -10.34 16.90
C VAL A 132 9.09 -11.36 15.81
N SER A 133 9.14 -12.66 16.18
CA SER A 133 8.97 -13.79 15.25
C SER A 133 8.12 -14.91 15.83
N CYS A 134 7.29 -15.49 14.98
CA CYS A 134 6.46 -16.67 15.27
C CYS A 134 6.92 -17.89 14.46
N HIS A 135 8.18 -17.93 13.96
CA HIS A 135 8.69 -19.00 13.10
C HIS A 135 8.57 -20.41 13.71
N HIS A 136 8.43 -20.52 15.02
CA HIS A 136 8.27 -21.78 15.75
C HIS A 136 6.80 -22.24 15.83
N TRP A 137 5.84 -21.48 15.29
CA TRP A 137 4.44 -21.91 15.26
C TRP A 137 4.30 -23.12 14.35
N TRP A 138 3.52 -24.09 14.81
CA TRP A 138 3.27 -25.30 14.06
C TRP A 138 2.37 -25.04 12.86
N LEU A 139 2.54 -25.87 11.83
CA LEU A 139 1.70 -25.92 10.68
C LEU A 139 0.25 -26.24 11.08
N SER A 140 -0.68 -25.35 10.72
CA SER A 140 -2.11 -25.53 10.95
C SER A 140 -2.83 -26.07 9.73
N TRP A 141 -2.44 -25.60 8.54
CA TRP A 141 -3.01 -26.05 7.28
C TRP A 141 -2.05 -25.84 6.12
N ARG A 142 -1.91 -26.86 5.26
CA ARG A 142 -1.18 -26.77 4.00
C ARG A 142 -2.18 -26.66 2.86
N LEU A 143 -2.09 -25.60 2.06
CA LEU A 143 -2.89 -25.38 0.87
C LEU A 143 -2.05 -25.75 -0.36
N PRO A 144 -2.35 -26.86 -1.05
CA PRO A 144 -1.85 -27.06 -2.40
C PRO A 144 -2.49 -26.03 -3.33
N VAL A 145 -1.69 -25.29 -4.10
CA VAL A 145 -2.15 -24.31 -5.09
C VAL A 145 -2.18 -25.04 -6.45
N PRO A 146 -3.35 -25.41 -6.97
CA PRO A 146 -3.43 -26.16 -8.23
C PRO A 146 -2.85 -25.38 -9.40
N SER A 147 -2.30 -26.08 -10.38
CA SER A 147 -1.71 -25.46 -11.58
C SER A 147 -2.71 -24.65 -12.44
N TYR A 148 -4.00 -24.88 -12.25
CA TYR A 148 -5.07 -24.14 -12.95
C TYR A 148 -5.54 -22.88 -12.22
N TRP A 149 -5.00 -22.56 -11.04
CA TRP A 149 -5.37 -21.33 -10.36
C TRP A 149 -4.88 -20.12 -11.16
N SER A 150 -5.76 -19.12 -11.27
CA SER A 150 -5.40 -17.86 -11.89
C SER A 150 -4.42 -17.07 -11.01
N ALA A 151 -3.45 -16.43 -11.64
CA ALA A 151 -2.62 -15.45 -10.94
C ALA A 151 -3.48 -14.35 -10.32
N GLY A 152 -3.02 -13.78 -9.20
CA GLY A 152 -3.79 -12.75 -8.51
C GLY A 152 -3.32 -12.49 -7.08
N ALA A 153 -3.92 -11.46 -6.47
CA ALA A 153 -3.87 -11.25 -5.03
C ALA A 153 -4.95 -12.11 -4.36
N TYR A 154 -4.57 -12.78 -3.28
CA TYR A 154 -5.43 -13.67 -2.52
C TYR A 154 -5.44 -13.27 -1.04
N VAL A 155 -6.54 -13.56 -0.37
CA VAL A 155 -6.68 -13.41 1.07
C VAL A 155 -7.27 -14.69 1.65
N ALA A 156 -6.55 -15.32 2.56
CA ALA A 156 -7.07 -16.40 3.39
C ALA A 156 -7.76 -15.79 4.61
N VAL A 157 -9.04 -16.03 4.75
CA VAL A 157 -9.87 -15.60 5.88
C VAL A 157 -9.89 -16.73 6.90
N LEU A 158 -9.29 -16.50 8.05
CA LEU A 158 -9.30 -17.41 9.20
C LEU A 158 -10.52 -17.08 10.04
N ALA A 159 -11.44 -18.01 10.25
CA ALA A 159 -12.64 -17.76 11.02
C ALA A 159 -12.94 -18.91 11.98
N THR A 160 -13.21 -18.59 13.26
CA THR A 160 -13.71 -19.56 14.24
C THR A 160 -15.11 -20.02 13.87
N GLU A 161 -15.47 -21.30 14.15
CA GLU A 161 -16.78 -21.84 13.78
C GLU A 161 -17.96 -21.12 14.44
N ASP A 162 -17.74 -20.48 15.59
CA ASP A 162 -18.74 -19.66 16.25
C ASP A 162 -18.91 -18.26 15.63
N GLY A 163 -18.10 -17.93 14.59
CA GLY A 163 -18.13 -16.68 13.85
C GLY A 163 -17.71 -15.44 14.65
N ARG A 164 -17.17 -15.62 15.86
CA ARG A 164 -16.84 -14.50 16.75
C ARG A 164 -15.49 -13.87 16.49
N HIS A 165 -14.55 -14.66 15.94
CA HIS A 165 -13.18 -14.21 15.70
C HIS A 165 -12.80 -14.49 14.26
N GLN A 166 -12.18 -13.49 13.65
CA GLN A 166 -11.73 -13.55 12.26
C GLN A 166 -10.40 -12.83 12.11
N ALA A 167 -9.54 -13.37 11.25
CA ALA A 167 -8.31 -12.72 10.82
C ALA A 167 -8.01 -13.03 9.36
N HIS A 168 -7.09 -12.30 8.76
CA HIS A 168 -6.75 -12.40 7.35
C HIS A 168 -5.26 -12.70 7.17
N VAL A 169 -4.95 -13.43 6.11
CA VAL A 169 -3.58 -13.69 5.67
C VAL A 169 -3.49 -13.44 4.17
N PRO A 170 -2.90 -12.33 3.72
CA PRO A 170 -2.74 -12.04 2.31
C PRO A 170 -1.59 -12.84 1.71
N PHE A 171 -1.74 -13.27 0.45
CA PHE A 171 -0.68 -13.86 -0.35
C PHE A 171 -0.95 -13.64 -1.84
N THR A 172 0.04 -13.90 -2.67
CA THR A 172 -0.04 -13.73 -4.13
C THR A 172 0.17 -15.08 -4.82
N VAL A 173 -0.66 -15.40 -5.79
CA VAL A 173 -0.36 -16.46 -6.76
C VAL A 173 0.20 -15.78 -8.00
N ARG A 174 1.49 -15.97 -8.26
CA ARG A 174 2.17 -15.42 -9.44
C ARG A 174 2.05 -16.37 -10.62
N ASP A 175 2.26 -15.86 -11.83
CA ASP A 175 2.48 -16.68 -13.01
C ASP A 175 3.76 -16.27 -13.75
N ASP A 176 4.21 -17.14 -14.68
CA ASP A 176 5.35 -16.86 -15.55
C ASP A 176 4.92 -16.35 -16.94
N ARG A 177 3.64 -16.08 -17.12
CA ARG A 177 3.07 -15.59 -18.37
C ARG A 177 3.53 -14.15 -18.64
N ALA A 178 3.86 -13.85 -19.88
CA ALA A 178 4.08 -12.47 -20.31
C ALA A 178 2.71 -11.79 -20.51
N SER A 179 2.24 -11.11 -19.48
CA SER A 179 1.04 -10.24 -19.53
C SER A 179 1.39 -8.86 -20.08
N ASP A 180 0.37 -8.08 -20.51
CA ASP A 180 0.61 -6.69 -20.88
C ASP A 180 1.12 -5.89 -19.68
N LEU A 181 0.48 -6.01 -18.52
CA LEU A 181 0.84 -5.31 -17.30
C LEU A 181 1.17 -6.30 -16.18
N LEU A 182 2.29 -6.09 -15.48
CA LEU A 182 2.63 -6.80 -14.25
C LEU A 182 2.32 -5.90 -13.05
N LEU A 183 1.35 -6.29 -12.23
CA LEU A 183 1.12 -5.66 -10.92
C LEU A 183 2.12 -6.20 -9.91
N VAL A 184 2.87 -5.29 -9.28
CA VAL A 184 3.87 -5.60 -8.25
C VAL A 184 3.30 -5.21 -6.89
N LEU A 185 2.90 -6.21 -6.10
CA LEU A 185 2.35 -5.99 -4.76
C LEU A 185 3.48 -5.67 -3.76
N PRO A 186 3.34 -4.63 -2.91
CA PRO A 186 4.44 -4.12 -2.09
C PRO A 186 4.59 -4.87 -0.76
N ASP A 187 4.76 -6.20 -0.79
CA ASP A 187 4.85 -7.08 0.38
C ASP A 187 6.00 -6.70 1.34
N LEU A 188 7.14 -6.23 0.81
CA LEU A 188 8.26 -5.74 1.60
C LEU A 188 7.85 -4.50 2.42
N THR A 189 7.15 -3.56 1.77
CA THR A 189 6.64 -2.35 2.42
C THR A 189 5.54 -2.69 3.43
N TRP A 190 4.63 -3.59 3.10
CA TRP A 190 3.60 -4.05 4.03
C TRP A 190 4.21 -4.63 5.30
N GLN A 191 5.23 -5.49 5.17
CA GLN A 191 5.88 -6.07 6.34
C GLN A 191 6.73 -5.06 7.12
N ALA A 192 7.35 -4.10 6.43
CA ALA A 192 8.08 -3.01 7.07
C ALA A 192 7.18 -2.13 7.97
N TYR A 193 5.93 -1.91 7.55
CA TYR A 193 4.92 -1.16 8.30
C TYR A 193 4.14 -1.98 9.33
N ASN A 194 4.28 -3.32 9.33
CA ASN A 194 3.55 -4.17 10.24
C ASN A 194 3.96 -3.94 11.71
N PRO A 195 3.07 -3.42 12.58
CA PRO A 195 3.41 -3.13 13.97
C PRO A 195 3.25 -4.34 14.91
N TYR A 196 3.05 -5.54 14.41
CA TYR A 196 2.83 -6.75 15.24
C TYR A 196 3.97 -7.01 16.23
N PRO A 197 3.69 -7.39 17.48
CA PRO A 197 2.37 -7.44 18.09
C PRO A 197 1.95 -6.04 18.55
N ALA A 198 0.94 -5.47 17.92
CA ALA A 198 0.34 -4.24 18.40
C ALA A 198 -0.57 -4.58 19.58
N ALA A 199 -0.02 -4.57 20.78
CA ALA A 199 -0.81 -4.60 22.01
C ALA A 199 -0.90 -3.18 22.57
N ASP A 200 -2.07 -2.75 22.98
CA ASP A 200 -2.32 -1.58 23.82
C ASP A 200 -1.83 -0.23 23.27
N GLY A 201 -1.91 0.00 21.95
CA GLY A 201 -1.53 1.28 21.34
C GLY A 201 -0.05 1.63 21.47
N ARG A 202 0.82 0.71 21.91
CA ARG A 202 2.27 0.89 21.90
C ARG A 202 2.80 0.51 20.52
N ALA A 203 3.71 1.31 19.98
CA ALA A 203 4.38 1.02 18.73
C ALA A 203 5.00 -0.40 18.77
N GLY A 204 4.48 -1.30 17.95
CA GLY A 204 5.02 -2.65 17.80
C GLY A 204 6.37 -2.65 17.06
N ALA A 205 6.86 -3.83 16.71
CA ALA A 205 8.13 -4.01 16.01
C ALA A 205 8.01 -3.66 14.50
N SER A 206 7.93 -2.39 14.15
CA SER A 206 7.86 -1.87 12.76
C SER A 206 9.16 -1.17 12.37
N LEU A 207 9.57 -1.26 11.08
CA LEU A 207 10.65 -0.44 10.53
C LEU A 207 10.21 1.00 10.30
N ALA A 208 8.90 1.23 10.13
CA ALA A 208 8.35 2.57 9.99
C ALA A 208 8.38 3.29 11.33
N PRO A 209 8.85 4.54 11.40
CA PRO A 209 8.71 5.35 12.60
C PRO A 209 7.21 5.59 12.87
N ALA A 210 6.84 5.65 14.15
CA ALA A 210 5.46 5.92 14.55
C ALA A 210 4.99 7.30 14.08
N ASP A 211 5.93 8.20 13.83
CA ASP A 211 5.70 9.54 13.30
C ASP A 211 6.82 9.89 12.31
N ASP A 212 6.45 10.37 11.12
CA ASP A 212 7.40 10.73 10.05
C ASP A 212 8.37 11.86 10.45
N GLU A 213 8.04 12.63 11.47
CA GLU A 213 8.79 13.79 11.92
C GLU A 213 9.65 13.52 13.16
N HIS A 214 9.33 12.48 13.92
CA HIS A 214 10.08 12.09 15.11
C HIS A 214 10.72 10.74 14.90
N GLU A 215 11.97 10.74 14.45
CA GLU A 215 12.78 9.52 14.42
C GLU A 215 12.89 8.97 15.84
N ALA A 216 12.35 7.77 16.07
CA ALA A 216 12.47 7.12 17.37
C ALA A 216 13.94 7.05 17.79
N ALA A 217 14.22 7.35 19.04
CA ALA A 217 15.58 7.33 19.59
C ALA A 217 16.28 5.96 19.42
N ASP A 218 15.49 4.91 19.26
CA ASP A 218 15.96 3.53 19.02
C ASP A 218 14.99 2.82 18.03
N PRO A 219 15.13 3.02 16.71
CA PRO A 219 14.27 2.42 15.72
C PRO A 219 14.48 0.90 15.65
N VAL A 220 13.41 0.16 15.37
CA VAL A 220 13.51 -1.23 14.96
C VAL A 220 14.26 -1.29 13.64
N THR A 221 15.31 -2.10 13.57
CA THR A 221 16.16 -2.22 12.39
C THR A 221 15.89 -3.49 11.58
N THR A 222 15.17 -4.45 12.18
CA THR A 222 14.90 -5.75 11.56
C THR A 222 13.49 -6.21 11.89
N VAL A 223 12.76 -6.67 10.87
CA VAL A 223 11.46 -7.33 11.00
C VAL A 223 11.46 -8.64 10.21
N THR A 224 10.50 -9.53 10.47
CA THR A 224 10.38 -10.81 9.76
C THR A 224 8.99 -10.99 9.17
N PHE A 225 8.90 -11.78 8.09
CA PHE A 225 7.64 -12.29 7.55
C PHE A 225 7.00 -13.40 8.40
N ASP A 226 7.74 -13.99 9.36
CA ASP A 226 7.27 -15.07 10.21
C ASP A 226 6.47 -14.56 11.40
N ARG A 227 5.43 -13.78 11.11
CA ARG A 227 4.50 -13.22 12.10
C ARG A 227 3.21 -12.76 11.44
N PRO A 228 2.08 -12.76 12.15
CA PRO A 228 0.84 -12.17 11.66
C PRO A 228 1.00 -10.69 11.30
N TYR A 229 0.12 -10.17 10.47
CA TYR A 229 -0.12 -8.72 10.44
C TYR A 229 -0.96 -8.34 11.65
N ALA A 230 -0.67 -7.17 12.24
CA ALA A 230 -1.42 -6.64 13.38
C ALA A 230 -2.88 -6.30 13.01
N GLY A 231 -3.72 -6.19 14.02
CA GLY A 231 -5.14 -5.88 13.84
C GLY A 231 -5.92 -7.07 13.29
N ASP A 232 -6.59 -6.88 12.18
CA ASP A 232 -7.38 -7.92 11.51
C ASP A 232 -6.55 -8.86 10.60
N GLY A 233 -5.23 -8.71 10.57
CA GLY A 233 -4.33 -9.52 9.75
C GLY A 233 -4.13 -9.00 8.32
N LEU A 234 -4.69 -7.85 7.95
CA LEU A 234 -4.40 -7.20 6.67
C LEU A 234 -3.25 -6.19 6.80
N PRO A 235 -2.37 -6.12 5.79
CA PRO A 235 -1.34 -5.09 5.76
C PRO A 235 -1.95 -3.68 5.73
N PRO A 236 -1.33 -2.72 6.40
CA PRO A 236 -1.73 -1.32 6.26
C PRO A 236 -1.79 -0.91 4.79
N GLN A 237 -2.89 -0.29 4.37
CA GLN A 237 -3.09 0.19 2.99
C GLN A 237 -3.11 -0.88 1.88
N ALA A 238 -3.25 -2.17 2.19
CA ALA A 238 -3.44 -3.22 1.17
C ALA A 238 -4.62 -2.89 0.22
N GLY A 239 -5.64 -2.20 0.74
CA GLY A 239 -6.79 -1.73 -0.04
C GLY A 239 -6.42 -0.87 -1.25
N HIS A 240 -5.32 -0.10 -1.22
CA HIS A 240 -4.85 0.68 -2.38
C HIS A 240 -4.51 -0.24 -3.56
N ALA A 241 -3.81 -1.35 -3.31
CA ALA A 241 -3.53 -2.33 -4.35
C ALA A 241 -4.80 -3.02 -4.85
N TYR A 242 -5.72 -3.35 -3.94
CA TYR A 242 -6.98 -4.00 -4.29
C TYR A 242 -7.90 -3.09 -5.11
N ASP A 243 -7.91 -1.77 -4.86
CA ASP A 243 -8.64 -0.80 -5.67
C ASP A 243 -8.14 -0.81 -7.14
N VAL A 244 -6.81 -0.82 -7.34
CA VAL A 244 -6.20 -0.89 -8.67
C VAL A 244 -6.55 -2.21 -9.37
N ILE A 245 -6.46 -3.35 -8.65
CA ILE A 245 -6.79 -4.68 -9.20
C ILE A 245 -8.23 -4.72 -9.68
N ARG A 246 -9.20 -4.35 -8.82
CA ARG A 246 -10.62 -4.38 -9.17
C ARG A 246 -10.94 -3.47 -10.35
N TRP A 247 -10.36 -2.27 -10.36
CA TRP A 247 -10.54 -1.33 -11.46
C TRP A 247 -9.95 -1.89 -12.75
N ALA A 248 -8.71 -2.36 -12.75
CA ALA A 248 -8.04 -2.83 -13.96
C ALA A 248 -8.70 -4.10 -14.53
N GLU A 249 -9.12 -5.04 -13.68
CA GLU A 249 -9.88 -6.23 -14.13
C GLU A 249 -11.25 -5.87 -14.71
N ARG A 250 -11.95 -4.87 -14.12
CA ARG A 250 -13.22 -4.36 -14.66
C ARG A 250 -13.07 -3.83 -16.08
N TYR A 251 -11.94 -3.18 -16.38
CA TYR A 251 -11.64 -2.68 -17.72
C TYR A 251 -11.01 -3.72 -18.65
N GLY A 252 -10.83 -4.96 -18.20
CA GLY A 252 -10.34 -6.07 -19.01
C GLY A 252 -8.88 -5.95 -19.40
N TYR A 253 -8.03 -5.33 -18.59
CA TYR A 253 -6.58 -5.31 -18.80
C TYR A 253 -5.99 -6.71 -18.54
N ASP A 254 -5.01 -7.09 -19.37
CA ASP A 254 -4.26 -8.33 -19.20
C ASP A 254 -3.21 -8.17 -18.11
N LEU A 255 -3.48 -8.73 -16.92
CA LEU A 255 -2.69 -8.56 -15.71
C LEU A 255 -1.92 -9.83 -15.35
N GLY A 256 -0.62 -9.68 -15.12
CA GLY A 256 0.19 -10.60 -14.33
C GLY A 256 0.36 -10.06 -12.91
N TYR A 257 0.79 -10.91 -11.99
CA TYR A 257 0.94 -10.57 -10.57
C TYR A 257 2.27 -11.06 -10.04
N ALA A 258 2.95 -10.22 -9.28
CA ALA A 258 4.16 -10.53 -8.54
C ALA A 258 4.20 -9.73 -7.24
N THR A 259 5.13 -10.04 -6.37
CA THR A 259 5.44 -9.22 -5.19
C THR A 259 6.77 -8.48 -5.38
N ALA A 260 7.02 -7.47 -4.54
CA ALA A 260 8.33 -6.82 -4.45
C ALA A 260 9.43 -7.83 -4.10
N GLY A 261 9.12 -8.82 -3.25
CA GLY A 261 10.00 -9.94 -2.93
C GLY A 261 10.30 -10.86 -4.13
N ASP A 262 9.36 -11.01 -5.07
CA ASP A 262 9.61 -11.75 -6.31
C ASP A 262 10.57 -11.00 -7.24
N LEU A 263 10.45 -9.67 -7.34
CA LEU A 263 11.42 -8.84 -8.07
C LEU A 263 12.81 -8.91 -7.46
N HIS A 264 12.91 -8.80 -6.13
CA HIS A 264 14.18 -8.94 -5.41
C HIS A 264 14.86 -10.27 -5.70
N ALA A 265 14.12 -11.36 -5.61
CA ALA A 265 14.65 -12.70 -5.79
C ALA A 265 14.82 -13.14 -7.26
N GLY A 266 14.51 -12.27 -8.21
CA GLY A 266 14.59 -12.58 -9.65
C GLY A 266 13.63 -13.70 -10.10
N ARG A 267 12.51 -13.92 -9.37
CA ARG A 267 11.53 -14.97 -9.71
C ARG A 267 10.63 -14.59 -10.87
N VAL A 268 10.60 -13.33 -11.25
CA VAL A 268 9.86 -12.80 -12.40
C VAL A 268 10.81 -12.03 -13.31
N ALA A 269 10.48 -11.95 -14.60
CA ALA A 269 11.25 -11.24 -15.59
C ALA A 269 10.52 -9.93 -16.01
N PRO A 270 10.77 -8.79 -15.36
CA PRO A 270 10.00 -7.56 -15.59
C PRO A 270 9.99 -7.09 -17.05
N ALA A 271 11.10 -7.26 -17.76
CA ALA A 271 11.24 -6.85 -19.16
C ALA A 271 10.40 -7.66 -20.16
N ARG A 272 9.67 -8.70 -19.72
CA ARG A 272 8.73 -9.45 -20.57
C ARG A 272 7.35 -8.79 -20.68
N HIS A 273 7.09 -7.76 -19.85
CA HIS A 273 5.82 -7.05 -19.78
C HIS A 273 5.93 -5.68 -20.47
N ARG A 274 4.82 -5.16 -20.98
CA ARG A 274 4.76 -3.81 -21.55
C ARG A 274 4.84 -2.74 -20.48
N GLY A 275 4.28 -3.02 -19.28
CA GLY A 275 4.30 -2.14 -18.15
C GLY A 275 4.39 -2.85 -16.81
N LEU A 276 5.06 -2.21 -15.84
CA LEU A 276 5.03 -2.56 -14.43
C LEU A 276 4.17 -1.55 -13.70
N VAL A 277 3.22 -2.03 -12.90
CA VAL A 277 2.32 -1.18 -12.11
C VAL A 277 2.58 -1.42 -10.63
N PHE A 278 2.92 -0.36 -9.91
CA PHE A 278 3.14 -0.32 -8.47
C PHE A 278 1.93 0.33 -7.80
N PRO A 279 0.97 -0.47 -7.31
CA PRO A 279 -0.29 0.01 -6.77
C PRO A 279 -0.14 0.37 -5.29
N GLY A 280 -0.41 1.62 -4.93
CA GLY A 280 -0.34 2.07 -3.54
C GLY A 280 1.09 2.31 -3.04
N ARG A 281 1.22 2.48 -1.72
CA ARG A 281 2.52 2.80 -1.11
C ARG A 281 3.52 1.67 -1.29
N ASP A 282 4.64 1.96 -1.92
CA ASP A 282 5.76 1.05 -2.13
C ASP A 282 7.09 1.74 -1.79
N GLU A 283 7.33 1.89 -0.49
CA GLU A 283 8.38 2.73 0.08
C GLU A 283 9.72 2.01 0.22
N TYR A 284 9.69 0.72 0.56
CA TYR A 284 10.88 -0.05 0.95
C TYR A 284 11.34 -0.92 -0.20
N TRP A 285 12.51 -0.58 -0.78
CA TRP A 285 13.07 -1.26 -1.95
C TRP A 285 14.46 -1.83 -1.68
N THR A 286 14.80 -2.92 -2.36
CA THR A 286 16.13 -3.51 -2.39
C THR A 286 16.92 -3.03 -3.61
N ASP A 287 18.25 -3.21 -3.59
CA ASP A 287 19.10 -2.87 -4.74
C ASP A 287 18.76 -3.72 -5.97
N GLU A 288 18.52 -5.03 -5.76
CA GLU A 288 18.15 -5.98 -6.80
C GLU A 288 16.82 -5.60 -7.46
N MET A 289 15.79 -5.30 -6.64
CA MET A 289 14.50 -4.85 -7.13
C MET A 289 14.63 -3.57 -7.97
N ARG A 290 15.35 -2.57 -7.46
CA ARG A 290 15.56 -1.31 -8.19
C ARG A 290 16.30 -1.52 -9.50
N THR A 291 17.36 -2.32 -9.49
CA THR A 291 18.13 -2.64 -10.69
C THR A 291 17.28 -3.37 -11.72
N ALA A 292 16.48 -4.36 -11.31
CA ALA A 292 15.58 -5.08 -12.22
C ALA A 292 14.55 -4.16 -12.88
N VAL A 293 14.02 -3.17 -12.15
CA VAL A 293 13.06 -2.20 -12.66
C VAL A 293 13.73 -1.17 -13.60
N GLU A 294 14.92 -0.67 -13.24
CA GLU A 294 15.72 0.23 -14.10
C GLU A 294 16.08 -0.48 -15.41
N ASP A 295 16.55 -1.73 -15.35
CA ASP A 295 16.87 -2.56 -16.51
C ASP A 295 15.64 -2.83 -17.41
N ALA A 296 14.48 -3.05 -16.82
CA ALA A 296 13.23 -3.22 -17.57
C ALA A 296 12.86 -1.94 -18.33
N ARG A 297 12.96 -0.77 -17.66
CA ARG A 297 12.77 0.54 -18.31
C ARG A 297 13.72 0.73 -19.50
N GLU A 298 15.01 0.41 -19.33
CA GLU A 298 16.00 0.53 -20.41
C GLU A 298 15.73 -0.39 -21.59
N ARG A 299 14.95 -1.47 -21.38
CA ARG A 299 14.48 -2.39 -22.42
C ARG A 299 13.11 -2.04 -23.00
N GLY A 300 12.51 -0.91 -22.58
CA GLY A 300 11.25 -0.40 -23.11
C GLY A 300 10.01 -0.74 -22.30
N THR A 301 10.14 -1.40 -21.14
CA THR A 301 9.00 -1.64 -20.23
C THR A 301 8.63 -0.33 -19.53
N SER A 302 7.38 0.09 -19.66
CA SER A 302 6.86 1.29 -18.99
C SER A 302 6.67 1.07 -17.49
N LEU A 303 6.75 2.15 -16.70
CA LEU A 303 6.62 2.09 -15.25
C LEU A 303 5.48 3.00 -14.79
N VAL A 304 4.60 2.50 -13.92
CA VAL A 304 3.45 3.23 -13.41
C VAL A 304 3.43 3.17 -11.89
N PHE A 305 3.68 4.31 -11.23
CA PHE A 305 3.69 4.44 -9.77
C PHE A 305 2.45 5.22 -9.33
N LEU A 306 1.50 4.51 -8.71
CA LEU A 306 0.19 5.06 -8.32
C LEU A 306 0.15 5.48 -6.85
N ALA A 307 1.25 6.05 -6.36
CA ALA A 307 1.40 6.47 -4.97
C ALA A 307 2.37 7.65 -4.82
N ALA A 308 2.59 8.07 -3.58
CA ALA A 308 3.70 8.90 -3.17
C ALA A 308 4.66 8.10 -2.27
N ARG A 309 5.86 8.66 -2.04
CA ARG A 309 6.88 8.08 -1.18
C ARG A 309 7.40 6.73 -1.68
N THR A 310 7.23 6.47 -2.96
CA THR A 310 7.76 5.25 -3.61
C THR A 310 9.28 5.30 -3.63
N LEU A 311 9.93 4.14 -3.43
CA LEU A 311 11.39 4.01 -3.51
C LEU A 311 12.12 4.97 -2.53
N TYR A 312 11.58 5.19 -1.33
CA TYR A 312 12.16 6.16 -0.39
C TYR A 312 13.23 5.56 0.52
N ARG A 313 13.00 4.33 1.01
CA ARG A 313 13.87 3.63 1.97
C ARG A 313 14.53 2.41 1.34
N ARG A 314 15.83 2.23 1.65
CA ARG A 314 16.58 1.05 1.24
C ARG A 314 16.53 -0.01 2.32
N ILE A 315 16.21 -1.25 1.92
CA ILE A 315 16.21 -2.42 2.79
C ILE A 315 17.03 -3.56 2.18
N GLU A 316 17.41 -4.51 3.04
CA GLU A 316 18.15 -5.71 2.68
C GLU A 316 17.41 -6.93 3.26
N PRO A 317 16.88 -7.82 2.43
CA PRO A 317 16.39 -9.12 2.86
C PRO A 317 17.54 -10.00 3.35
N ALA A 318 17.24 -10.86 4.32
CA ALA A 318 18.20 -11.79 4.90
C ALA A 318 17.52 -13.12 5.26
N PRO A 319 18.29 -14.20 5.36
CA PRO A 319 17.76 -15.49 5.79
C PRO A 319 17.20 -15.47 7.22
N ALA A 320 16.10 -16.19 7.43
CA ALA A 320 15.53 -16.53 8.73
C ALA A 320 15.53 -18.05 8.92
N PRO A 321 15.24 -18.56 10.13
CA PRO A 321 15.09 -20.01 10.35
C PRO A 321 14.05 -20.68 9.45
N SER A 322 13.05 -19.93 8.99
CA SER A 322 11.95 -20.41 8.14
C SER A 322 12.25 -20.37 6.65
N GLY A 323 13.35 -19.76 6.20
CA GLY A 323 13.72 -19.68 4.78
C GLY A 323 14.56 -18.45 4.42
N SER A 324 14.95 -18.40 3.13
CA SER A 324 15.65 -17.23 2.56
C SER A 324 14.73 -16.00 2.53
N ASP A 325 15.31 -14.81 2.63
CA ASP A 325 14.64 -13.51 2.43
C ASP A 325 13.44 -13.25 3.37
N ARG A 326 13.39 -13.96 4.51
CA ARG A 326 12.29 -13.83 5.49
C ARG A 326 12.54 -12.76 6.56
N LEU A 327 13.77 -12.24 6.66
CA LEU A 327 14.11 -11.06 7.47
C LEU A 327 14.24 -9.84 6.56
N LEU A 328 13.80 -8.68 7.02
CA LEU A 328 14.01 -7.41 6.36
C LEU A 328 14.80 -6.51 7.29
N THR A 329 15.97 -6.06 6.85
CA THR A 329 16.84 -5.18 7.62
C THR A 329 16.95 -3.82 6.94
N CYS A 330 16.72 -2.75 7.70
CA CYS A 330 17.02 -1.39 7.29
C CYS A 330 18.43 -1.00 7.66
N GLY A 331 19.23 -0.59 6.70
CA GLY A 331 20.54 0.04 6.93
C GLY A 331 20.39 1.33 7.74
N ARG A 332 21.46 1.69 8.48
CA ARG A 332 21.48 2.96 9.23
C ARG A 332 21.89 4.13 8.32
N ARG A 333 21.26 5.27 8.51
CA ARG A 333 21.71 6.53 7.88
C ARG A 333 23.10 6.93 8.39
N ARG A 334 23.95 7.48 7.53
CA ARG A 334 25.24 8.01 7.94
C ARG A 334 25.07 9.22 8.87
N GLY A 335 25.45 9.05 10.15
CA GLY A 335 25.48 10.13 11.14
C GLY A 335 24.12 10.68 11.59
N ARG A 336 23.02 9.97 11.27
CA ARG A 336 21.66 10.34 11.69
C ARG A 336 20.89 9.10 12.12
N PRO A 337 19.93 9.20 13.06
CA PRO A 337 19.01 8.11 13.36
C PRO A 337 18.10 7.81 12.15
N GLY A 338 17.56 6.59 12.09
CA GLY A 338 16.59 6.16 11.11
C GLY A 338 17.14 5.31 9.95
N PRO A 339 16.22 4.73 9.15
CA PRO A 339 16.55 3.85 8.03
C PRO A 339 17.24 4.61 6.88
N ALA A 340 18.15 3.93 6.17
CA ALA A 340 18.85 4.48 5.02
C ALA A 340 17.88 4.93 3.92
N LEU A 341 18.12 6.12 3.38
CA LEU A 341 17.36 6.67 2.26
C LEU A 341 18.12 6.47 0.95
N TRP A 342 17.40 6.20 -0.14
CA TRP A 342 17.99 6.09 -1.46
C TRP A 342 18.73 7.35 -1.89
N ARG A 343 18.17 8.53 -1.59
CA ARG A 343 18.78 9.84 -1.91
C ARG A 343 20.09 10.13 -1.19
N GLU A 344 20.43 9.39 -0.14
CA GLU A 344 21.69 9.52 0.59
C GLU A 344 22.81 8.65 0.01
N ASN A 345 22.52 7.83 -1.00
CA ASN A 345 23.45 6.92 -1.67
C ASN A 345 23.63 7.27 -3.16
N ASP A 346 23.50 8.54 -3.53
CA ASP A 346 23.60 9.05 -4.91
C ASP A 346 22.62 8.41 -5.92
N ARG A 347 21.60 7.70 -5.41
CA ARG A 347 20.52 7.09 -6.19
C ARG A 347 19.16 7.60 -5.67
N ALA A 348 18.92 8.93 -5.80
CA ALA A 348 17.65 9.52 -5.39
C ALA A 348 16.47 8.91 -6.17
N GLU A 349 15.29 8.93 -5.57
CA GLU A 349 14.05 8.42 -6.15
C GLU A 349 13.75 9.12 -7.47
N GLN A 350 14.00 10.44 -7.53
CA GLN A 350 13.77 11.27 -8.73
C GLN A 350 14.50 10.77 -9.97
N GLN A 351 15.65 10.11 -9.81
CA GLN A 351 16.42 9.54 -10.92
C GLN A 351 15.70 8.37 -11.62
N LEU A 352 14.64 7.83 -11.00
CA LEU A 352 13.75 6.85 -11.62
C LEU A 352 12.33 7.39 -11.84
N LEU A 353 11.77 8.10 -10.85
CA LEU A 353 10.37 8.53 -10.84
C LEU A 353 10.14 9.88 -11.55
N GLY A 354 11.18 10.69 -11.75
CA GLY A 354 11.08 12.07 -12.20
C GLY A 354 10.67 13.07 -11.11
N ILE A 355 10.23 12.58 -9.96
CA ILE A 355 9.88 13.30 -8.72
C ILE A 355 10.37 12.51 -7.53
N GLN A 356 10.36 13.10 -6.32
CA GLN A 356 10.73 12.41 -5.09
C GLN A 356 9.95 12.95 -3.89
N TYR A 357 9.90 12.17 -2.81
CA TYR A 357 9.12 12.47 -1.62
C TYR A 357 9.47 13.82 -0.99
N ALA A 358 8.44 14.63 -0.75
CA ALA A 358 8.51 15.97 -0.20
C ALA A 358 8.03 16.08 1.27
N GLY A 359 7.20 15.15 1.70
CA GLY A 359 6.65 15.12 3.06
C GLY A 359 5.19 14.68 3.14
N PRO A 360 4.66 14.55 4.37
CA PRO A 360 3.27 14.21 4.58
C PRO A 360 2.34 15.37 4.18
N VAL A 361 1.12 15.03 3.81
CA VAL A 361 0.03 15.98 3.57
C VAL A 361 -0.94 15.88 4.75
N PRO A 362 -0.98 16.87 5.66
CA PRO A 362 -1.72 16.77 6.91
C PRO A 362 -3.23 16.63 6.75
N ARG A 363 -3.78 17.21 5.69
CA ARG A 363 -5.23 17.15 5.35
C ARG A 363 -5.36 17.01 3.83
N PRO A 364 -6.34 16.24 3.33
CA PRO A 364 -6.59 16.13 1.90
C PRO A 364 -6.72 17.49 1.22
N ARG A 365 -6.13 17.62 0.04
CA ARG A 365 -6.13 18.83 -0.80
C ARG A 365 -6.53 18.47 -2.22
N PRO A 366 -7.03 19.44 -3.00
CA PRO A 366 -7.29 19.20 -4.40
C PRO A 366 -5.99 18.99 -5.19
N LEU A 367 -6.03 18.06 -6.14
CA LEU A 367 -5.03 17.97 -7.20
C LEU A 367 -5.35 19.02 -8.26
N ILE A 368 -4.38 19.89 -8.53
CA ILE A 368 -4.56 20.97 -9.52
C ILE A 368 -3.98 20.53 -10.85
N VAL A 369 -4.87 20.37 -11.83
CA VAL A 369 -4.53 19.93 -13.19
C VAL A 369 -3.59 20.92 -13.87
N ARG A 370 -2.56 20.40 -14.52
CA ARG A 370 -1.64 21.14 -15.40
C ARG A 370 -1.50 20.42 -16.72
N ASN A 371 -1.18 21.20 -17.75
CA ASN A 371 -1.01 20.68 -19.11
C ASN A 371 -2.23 19.85 -19.56
N ALA A 372 -3.44 20.40 -19.36
CA ALA A 372 -4.70 19.71 -19.65
C ALA A 372 -4.85 19.29 -21.13
N GLY A 373 -4.12 19.90 -22.05
CA GLY A 373 -4.04 19.48 -23.45
C GLY A 373 -3.20 18.21 -23.71
N HIS A 374 -2.55 17.65 -22.69
CA HIS A 374 -1.78 16.42 -22.84
C HIS A 374 -2.70 15.20 -22.97
N TRP A 375 -2.30 14.22 -23.79
CA TRP A 375 -3.10 13.02 -24.06
C TRP A 375 -3.57 12.26 -22.81
N LEU A 376 -2.84 12.34 -21.69
CA LEU A 376 -3.27 11.70 -20.43
C LEU A 376 -4.62 12.24 -19.96
N TRP A 377 -4.88 13.54 -20.15
CA TRP A 377 -6.14 14.17 -19.76
C TRP A 377 -7.24 14.12 -20.85
N GLU A 378 -6.96 13.47 -21.97
CA GLU A 378 -7.93 13.35 -23.07
C GLU A 378 -9.21 12.65 -22.60
N ALA A 379 -10.36 13.22 -22.97
CA ALA A 379 -11.70 12.72 -22.62
C ALA A 379 -11.97 12.55 -21.11
N THR A 380 -11.17 13.17 -20.23
CA THR A 380 -11.43 13.20 -18.79
C THR A 380 -12.44 14.27 -18.39
N GLY A 381 -12.62 15.31 -19.22
CA GLY A 381 -13.35 16.52 -18.88
C GLY A 381 -12.58 17.48 -17.97
N ALA A 382 -11.29 17.21 -17.68
CA ALA A 382 -10.46 18.10 -16.88
C ALA A 382 -9.86 19.22 -17.72
N HIS A 383 -9.83 20.45 -17.16
CA HIS A 383 -9.29 21.65 -17.79
C HIS A 383 -8.07 22.17 -17.02
N GLU A 384 -7.31 23.06 -17.65
CA GLU A 384 -6.15 23.70 -17.02
C GLU A 384 -6.57 24.47 -15.76
N GLY A 385 -5.93 24.12 -14.64
CA GLY A 385 -6.22 24.72 -13.34
C GLY A 385 -7.37 24.10 -12.57
N ASP A 386 -8.09 23.12 -13.11
CA ASP A 386 -9.15 22.43 -12.38
C ASP A 386 -8.63 21.83 -11.08
N ALA A 387 -9.45 21.94 -10.03
CA ALA A 387 -9.20 21.38 -8.71
C ALA A 387 -9.96 20.05 -8.55
N LEU A 388 -9.26 18.95 -8.46
CA LEU A 388 -9.83 17.63 -8.21
C LEU A 388 -9.75 17.34 -6.70
N ASP A 389 -10.88 17.50 -5.99
CA ASP A 389 -10.92 17.49 -4.53
C ASP A 389 -10.44 16.16 -3.92
N GLY A 390 -9.71 16.25 -2.78
CA GLY A 390 -9.26 15.10 -2.00
C GLY A 390 -8.12 14.28 -2.61
N LEU A 391 -7.65 14.60 -3.81
CA LEU A 391 -6.70 13.78 -4.56
C LEU A 391 -5.22 14.04 -4.21
N VAL A 392 -4.92 14.92 -3.27
CA VAL A 392 -3.58 15.05 -2.67
C VAL A 392 -3.67 14.76 -1.20
N ALA A 393 -3.26 13.56 -0.79
CA ALA A 393 -3.40 13.09 0.58
C ALA A 393 -2.34 12.06 0.99
N GLY A 394 -2.12 11.93 2.29
CA GLY A 394 -1.21 10.98 2.93
C GLY A 394 0.27 11.28 2.71
N GLY A 395 0.67 11.58 1.50
CA GLY A 395 2.04 11.96 1.13
C GLY A 395 2.06 12.72 -0.18
N ALA A 396 3.10 13.52 -0.38
CA ALA A 396 3.32 14.28 -1.59
C ALA A 396 4.76 14.10 -2.10
N ASP A 397 4.86 13.87 -3.41
CA ASP A 397 6.13 13.92 -4.12
C ASP A 397 6.20 15.19 -4.97
N ARG A 398 7.40 15.64 -5.27
CA ARG A 398 7.63 16.79 -6.16
C ARG A 398 8.98 16.71 -6.87
N TYR A 399 9.16 17.53 -7.86
CA TYR A 399 10.45 17.76 -8.51
C TYR A 399 11.38 18.63 -7.64
N TYR A 400 12.66 18.24 -7.60
CA TYR A 400 13.73 18.97 -6.94
C TYR A 400 14.81 19.38 -7.95
N PRO A 401 14.97 20.67 -8.26
CA PRO A 401 15.88 21.13 -9.31
C PRO A 401 17.35 20.75 -9.14
N ARG A 402 17.77 20.49 -7.89
CA ARG A 402 19.17 20.12 -7.58
C ARG A 402 19.43 18.61 -7.60
N THR A 403 18.39 17.80 -7.73
CA THR A 403 18.50 16.35 -7.85
C THR A 403 18.50 15.99 -9.33
N PRO A 404 19.41 15.11 -9.81
CA PRO A 404 19.41 14.69 -11.20
C PRO A 404 18.09 14.07 -11.62
N LEU A 405 17.71 14.31 -12.87
CA LEU A 405 16.60 13.63 -13.54
C LEU A 405 17.08 12.36 -14.22
N PRO A 406 16.20 11.38 -14.49
CA PRO A 406 16.50 10.29 -15.41
C PRO A 406 16.76 10.84 -16.82
N ALA A 407 17.47 10.07 -17.65
CA ALA A 407 17.53 10.36 -19.08
C ALA A 407 16.10 10.27 -19.68
N HIS A 408 15.71 11.26 -20.46
CA HIS A 408 14.37 11.37 -21.03
C HIS A 408 14.39 12.14 -22.35
N ASP A 409 13.50 11.75 -23.26
CA ASP A 409 13.24 12.47 -24.52
C ASP A 409 12.18 13.55 -24.30
N GLU A 410 11.19 13.26 -23.45
CA GLU A 410 10.05 14.12 -23.14
C GLU A 410 9.75 14.02 -21.65
N ARG A 411 9.46 15.13 -21.00
CA ARG A 411 9.02 15.18 -19.59
C ARG A 411 8.00 16.29 -19.38
N ILE A 412 6.92 15.95 -18.65
CA ILE A 412 5.85 16.89 -18.34
C ILE A 412 5.39 16.72 -16.88
N LEU A 413 4.99 17.82 -16.26
CA LEU A 413 4.29 17.83 -14.98
C LEU A 413 2.79 17.99 -15.25
N LEU A 414 2.00 17.02 -14.83
CA LEU A 414 0.56 16.92 -15.11
C LEU A 414 -0.30 17.47 -13.98
N ALA A 415 0.29 17.70 -12.81
CA ALA A 415 -0.33 18.41 -11.70
C ALA A 415 0.72 19.23 -10.95
N HIS A 416 0.25 20.33 -10.33
CA HIS A 416 1.02 21.14 -9.39
C HIS A 416 0.08 21.70 -8.33
N SER A 417 0.05 21.08 -7.16
CA SER A 417 -0.99 21.22 -6.15
C SER A 417 -0.40 21.79 -4.86
N PRO A 418 -0.66 23.05 -4.52
CA PRO A 418 -0.12 23.66 -3.30
C PRO A 418 -0.83 23.15 -2.05
N TYR A 419 -0.06 22.95 -0.97
CA TYR A 419 -0.58 22.63 0.36
C TYR A 419 0.29 23.26 1.46
N GLY A 420 -0.22 23.30 2.70
CA GLY A 420 0.56 23.63 3.90
C GLY A 420 1.00 22.36 4.61
N ASP A 421 2.25 22.29 5.08
CA ASP A 421 2.67 21.22 6.00
C ASP A 421 2.11 21.45 7.42
N ARG A 422 2.44 20.57 8.38
CA ARG A 422 1.98 20.70 9.78
C ARG A 422 2.44 21.99 10.46
N GLN A 423 3.55 22.57 10.03
CA GLN A 423 4.10 23.84 10.52
C GLN A 423 3.56 25.04 9.73
N GLY A 424 2.67 24.84 8.77
CA GLY A 424 2.09 25.88 7.94
C GLY A 424 3.01 26.37 6.81
N ALA A 425 4.18 25.74 6.58
CA ALA A 425 5.05 26.09 5.48
C ALA A 425 4.43 25.68 4.14
N ARG A 426 4.55 26.55 3.13
CA ARG A 426 4.04 26.28 1.78
C ARG A 426 4.83 25.15 1.11
N ARG A 427 4.11 24.14 0.67
CA ARG A 427 4.58 22.99 -0.08
C ARG A 427 3.75 22.82 -1.33
N HIS A 428 4.16 21.92 -2.21
CA HIS A 428 3.37 21.50 -3.36
C HIS A 428 3.63 20.03 -3.69
N GLN A 429 2.63 19.40 -4.25
CA GLN A 429 2.68 18.08 -4.85
C GLN A 429 2.76 18.23 -6.36
N GLU A 430 3.43 17.31 -7.05
CA GLU A 430 3.48 17.23 -8.50
C GLU A 430 3.28 15.80 -8.98
N THR A 431 2.62 15.68 -10.15
CA THR A 431 2.49 14.42 -10.91
C THR A 431 3.40 14.48 -12.12
N SER A 432 4.27 13.50 -12.29
CA SER A 432 5.27 13.45 -13.37
C SER A 432 4.96 12.37 -14.38
N LEU A 433 5.15 12.69 -15.64
CA LEU A 433 5.23 11.72 -16.74
C LEU A 433 6.46 12.04 -17.58
N TYR A 434 7.27 11.04 -17.92
CA TYR A 434 8.34 11.20 -18.89
C TYR A 434 8.46 9.98 -19.79
N ARG A 435 9.08 10.17 -20.96
CA ARG A 435 9.45 9.12 -21.88
C ARG A 435 10.94 8.90 -21.82
N ALA A 436 11.38 7.68 -21.48
CA ALA A 436 12.78 7.29 -21.48
C ALA A 436 13.31 7.12 -22.94
N PRO A 437 14.62 7.20 -23.18
CA PRO A 437 15.19 6.96 -24.53
C PRO A 437 14.86 5.59 -25.11
N SER A 438 14.59 4.61 -24.27
CA SER A 438 14.09 3.27 -24.68
C SER A 438 12.67 3.29 -25.27
N GLY A 439 11.96 4.43 -25.17
CA GLY A 439 10.56 4.58 -25.52
C GLY A 439 9.58 4.23 -24.38
N ALA A 440 10.08 3.77 -23.21
CA ALA A 440 9.27 3.48 -22.04
C ALA A 440 8.66 4.74 -21.45
N TRP A 441 7.38 4.69 -21.10
CA TRP A 441 6.73 5.73 -20.30
C TRP A 441 6.95 5.49 -18.82
N VAL A 442 7.24 6.53 -18.07
CA VAL A 442 7.33 6.49 -16.60
C VAL A 442 6.39 7.52 -16.02
N PHE A 443 5.38 7.05 -15.32
CA PHE A 443 4.37 7.85 -14.65
C PHE A 443 4.50 7.72 -13.14
N ALA A 444 4.47 8.84 -12.43
CA ALA A 444 4.43 8.89 -10.97
C ALA A 444 3.35 9.89 -10.52
N SER A 445 2.32 9.36 -9.85
CA SER A 445 1.17 10.16 -9.40
C SER A 445 1.55 11.19 -8.33
N GLY A 446 2.55 10.89 -7.50
CA GLY A 446 3.04 11.79 -6.44
C GLY A 446 2.06 12.02 -5.30
N THR A 447 1.04 11.17 -5.15
CA THR A 447 0.05 11.21 -4.07
C THR A 447 -0.45 9.80 -3.72
N LEU A 448 -0.79 9.53 -2.46
CA LEU A 448 -1.40 8.25 -2.05
C LEU A 448 -2.87 8.13 -2.45
N ALA A 449 -3.53 9.23 -2.82
CA ALA A 449 -4.96 9.25 -3.13
C ALA A 449 -5.29 8.77 -4.55
N TRP A 450 -4.29 8.53 -5.43
CA TRP A 450 -4.54 8.11 -6.81
C TRP A 450 -5.17 6.72 -6.90
N SER A 451 -4.60 5.73 -6.20
CA SER A 451 -5.13 4.35 -6.22
C SER A 451 -6.56 4.23 -5.67
N PRO A 452 -6.92 4.83 -4.52
CA PRO A 452 -8.31 4.86 -4.06
C PRO A 452 -9.28 5.52 -5.05
N ALA A 453 -8.84 6.51 -5.80
CA ALA A 453 -9.67 7.19 -6.80
C ALA A 453 -10.07 6.30 -7.99
N LEU A 454 -9.49 5.10 -8.12
CA LEU A 454 -9.84 4.16 -9.19
C LEU A 454 -11.09 3.33 -8.87
N ASP A 455 -11.29 2.90 -7.60
CA ASP A 455 -12.41 1.96 -7.31
C ASP A 455 -13.01 2.09 -5.90
N ARG A 456 -12.36 2.83 -4.97
CA ARG A 456 -12.84 2.87 -3.59
C ARG A 456 -14.17 3.63 -3.49
N PRO A 457 -15.22 3.05 -2.87
CA PRO A 457 -16.47 3.73 -2.64
C PRO A 457 -16.28 5.08 -1.92
N GLY A 458 -16.90 6.13 -2.45
CA GLY A 458 -16.78 7.49 -1.93
C GLY A 458 -15.52 8.26 -2.32
N HIS A 459 -14.55 7.61 -3.00
CA HIS A 459 -13.29 8.22 -3.47
C HIS A 459 -13.08 8.10 -4.98
N ALA A 460 -13.81 7.20 -5.65
CA ALA A 460 -13.68 7.00 -7.09
C ALA A 460 -13.96 8.29 -7.86
N ASP A 461 -13.00 8.72 -8.70
CA ASP A 461 -13.09 9.88 -9.54
C ASP A 461 -13.00 9.47 -11.02
N PRO A 462 -14.05 9.73 -11.83
CA PRO A 462 -14.08 9.30 -13.23
C PRO A 462 -12.98 9.95 -14.09
N ARG A 463 -12.47 11.14 -13.69
CA ARG A 463 -11.36 11.81 -14.38
C ARG A 463 -10.06 11.06 -14.18
N ILE A 464 -9.79 10.61 -12.95
CA ILE A 464 -8.62 9.79 -12.61
C ILE A 464 -8.72 8.40 -13.22
N GLN A 465 -9.91 7.79 -13.22
CA GLN A 465 -10.15 6.52 -13.90
C GLN A 465 -9.83 6.64 -15.40
N ARG A 466 -10.33 7.69 -16.08
CA ARG A 466 -10.08 7.91 -17.50
C ARG A 466 -8.61 8.23 -17.78
N ALA A 467 -7.99 9.10 -16.99
CA ALA A 467 -6.56 9.40 -17.13
C ALA A 467 -5.68 8.15 -16.98
N THR A 468 -6.01 7.28 -16.02
CA THR A 468 -5.29 6.01 -15.83
C THR A 468 -5.55 5.04 -16.98
N ALA A 469 -6.78 5.00 -17.52
CA ALA A 469 -7.10 4.22 -18.71
C ALA A 469 -6.29 4.72 -19.93
N ASN A 470 -6.22 6.03 -20.18
CA ASN A 470 -5.41 6.59 -21.26
C ASN A 470 -3.93 6.17 -21.14
N LEU A 471 -3.39 6.13 -19.92
CA LEU A 471 -2.03 5.69 -19.66
C LEU A 471 -1.86 4.19 -19.95
N PHE A 472 -2.75 3.34 -19.45
CA PHE A 472 -2.68 1.89 -19.64
C PHE A 472 -2.89 1.51 -21.11
N ASP A 473 -3.88 2.13 -21.81
CA ASP A 473 -4.13 1.90 -23.22
C ASP A 473 -2.90 2.26 -24.07
N ARG A 474 -2.25 3.40 -23.74
CA ARG A 474 -1.00 3.82 -24.40
C ARG A 474 0.13 2.82 -24.20
N ILE A 475 0.29 2.28 -23.01
CA ILE A 475 1.31 1.26 -22.68
C ILE A 475 0.99 -0.06 -23.38
N CYS A 476 -0.27 -0.50 -23.30
CA CYS A 476 -0.74 -1.75 -23.90
C CYS A 476 -0.92 -1.66 -25.43
N LYS A 477 -0.82 -0.44 -26.02
CA LYS A 477 -1.09 -0.18 -27.45
C LYS A 477 -2.50 -0.64 -27.86
N ARG A 478 -3.48 -0.36 -26.98
CA ARG A 478 -4.90 -0.49 -27.30
C ARG A 478 -5.34 0.78 -28.06
N ASP A 479 -6.11 0.60 -29.13
CA ASP A 479 -6.67 1.69 -29.93
C ASP A 479 -7.89 2.34 -29.26
#